data_42bedd61b8255dfd344d519ef86605d7
#
_entry.id   42bedd61b8255dfd344d519ef86605d7
#
_cell.length_a   1.000
_cell.length_b   1.000
_cell.length_c   1.000
_cell.angle_alpha   90.00
_cell.angle_beta   90.00
_cell.angle_gamma   90.00
#
_symmetry.space_group_name_H-M   'P 1'
#
loop_
_entity.id
_entity.type
_entity.pdbx_description
1 polymer ?
#
loop_
_entity_poly.entity_id
_entity_poly.type
_entity_poly.pdbx_seq_one_letter_code
_entity_poly.pdbx_strand_id
1 'polypeptide(L)'
;MKKTFLFAAALLLFAGFTSCTKDDDKGGEQTPVDPIESVTAVDGSQIATATISHENKTIDFGQFKELIDISKVQVTFKLAKGVVMKSPATTEATVSLINPLTVTVNDGTKDISYTMTGTGQDIPDPVISAKAGGVDATIEGRDITIAYADGMDASALALTLDLQDGATVTSPDPLTFDLEFAESAEVVVNYFDTDYTYTVKLSGYQNPFIARGWSDVTADYGQVPDYIKVYKIPAINGLEGEVGYVVLLLPGATMGIVGGVDNTMTVAEAVKGYDYTVYFATSSTTIPTMVNDGVVVAESNYSEPMLAQDADGNFSFEMGQRFDSQFYSFPFRKGASNNTYIPREVTDGTAWNFKSACGTFNALVWDGAVVTMNEAGANSSYCSWMGDGSKNARAGIGVLKSGKPILFNTQGPVTGVIDCKGQTHEDVAAELIAVGCDRAGVVEGSGTPSLVVNGKHTAINKNDPAGDCTGTSLKKLVGALAVK
;
A
#
# COMPACT_ATOMS: atom_id res chain seq x y z
N MET A 1 -16.94 24.57 7.44
CA MET A 1 -17.54 25.91 7.70
C MET A 1 -16.79 26.92 6.86
N LYS A 2 -17.44 27.48 5.85
CA LYS A 2 -16.81 28.48 4.97
C LYS A 2 -16.69 29.80 5.72
N LYS A 3 -15.48 30.27 5.98
CA LYS A 3 -15.21 31.61 6.48
C LYS A 3 -14.97 32.53 5.28
N THR A 4 -15.96 33.35 5.00
CA THR A 4 -15.87 34.44 4.03
C THR A 4 -15.10 35.59 4.68
N PHE A 5 -13.93 35.93 4.17
CA PHE A 5 -13.20 37.13 4.56
C PHE A 5 -13.71 38.33 3.78
N LEU A 6 -14.28 39.28 4.49
CA LEU A 6 -14.68 40.59 3.97
C LEU A 6 -13.45 41.48 3.99
N PHE A 7 -12.96 41.92 2.84
CA PHE A 7 -11.96 42.99 2.76
C PHE A 7 -12.66 44.35 2.91
N ALA A 8 -12.30 45.07 3.98
CA ALA A 8 -12.66 46.46 4.17
C ALA A 8 -11.56 47.34 3.52
N ALA A 9 -11.90 47.97 2.40
CA ALA A 9 -11.03 48.98 1.79
C ALA A 9 -11.13 50.28 2.62
N ALA A 10 -10.03 50.67 3.25
CA ALA A 10 -9.89 51.96 3.88
C ALA A 10 -9.49 53.00 2.83
N LEU A 11 -10.44 53.85 2.45
CA LEU A 11 -10.25 54.99 1.56
C LEU A 11 -9.75 56.19 2.41
N LEU A 12 -8.49 56.55 2.31
CA LEU A 12 -7.97 57.78 2.90
C LEU A 12 -8.11 58.93 1.89
N LEU A 13 -9.06 59.81 2.17
CA LEU A 13 -9.19 61.10 1.48
C LEU A 13 -8.13 62.06 2.01
N PHE A 14 -7.23 62.52 1.13
CA PHE A 14 -6.43 63.71 1.40
C PHE A 14 -7.03 64.91 0.66
N ALA A 15 -7.44 65.90 1.45
CA ALA A 15 -7.98 67.16 0.95
C ALA A 15 -6.86 68.02 0.35
N GLY A 16 -7.12 68.55 -0.79
CA GLY A 16 -6.24 69.44 -1.51
C GLY A 16 -6.14 70.82 -0.92
N PHE A 17 -4.97 71.43 -1.01
CA PHE A 17 -4.84 72.88 -0.99
C PHE A 17 -4.43 73.38 -2.38
N THR A 18 -5.34 74.10 -3.00
CA THR A 18 -5.04 74.91 -4.19
C THR A 18 -4.37 76.23 -3.76
N SER A 19 -3.19 76.49 -4.28
CA SER A 19 -2.65 77.84 -4.37
C SER A 19 -2.29 78.13 -5.83
N CYS A 20 -3.07 79.06 -6.41
CA CYS A 20 -2.74 79.69 -7.68
C CYS A 20 -1.71 80.78 -7.45
N THR A 21 -0.59 80.73 -8.15
CA THR A 21 0.14 81.93 -8.55
C THR A 21 0.56 81.72 -10.02
N LYS A 22 0.24 82.74 -10.81
CA LYS A 22 0.69 82.95 -12.19
C LYS A 22 2.16 83.36 -12.22
N ASP A 23 2.76 82.97 -13.26
CA ASP A 23 3.64 83.62 -14.18
C ASP A 23 5.02 83.01 -14.35
N ASP A 24 5.33 82.98 -15.60
CA ASP A 24 6.57 83.15 -16.33
C ASP A 24 7.27 81.86 -16.89
N ASP A 25 7.01 81.80 -18.19
CA ASP A 25 7.77 81.11 -19.22
C ASP A 25 9.28 81.33 -19.09
N LYS A 26 10.00 80.33 -18.60
CA LYS A 26 11.41 80.08 -18.85
C LYS A 26 11.59 78.58 -18.95
N GLY A 27 12.09 78.12 -20.13
CA GLY A 27 12.53 76.75 -20.35
C GLY A 27 13.37 76.21 -19.21
N GLY A 28 12.72 75.65 -18.21
CA GLY A 28 13.33 74.91 -17.13
C GLY A 28 13.64 73.51 -17.63
N GLU A 29 14.88 73.14 -17.57
CA GLU A 29 15.32 71.77 -17.58
C GLU A 29 14.36 70.95 -16.72
N GLN A 30 13.48 70.11 -17.34
CA GLN A 30 12.66 69.16 -16.59
C GLN A 30 13.65 68.25 -15.88
N THR A 31 13.73 68.40 -14.58
CA THR A 31 14.41 67.39 -13.75
C THR A 31 13.81 66.02 -14.10
N PRO A 32 14.64 65.04 -14.44
CA PRO A 32 14.16 63.69 -14.79
C PRO A 32 13.25 63.19 -13.67
N VAL A 33 11.97 63.05 -13.95
CA VAL A 33 11.04 62.47 -12.98
C VAL A 33 11.34 60.99 -12.92
N ASP A 34 11.64 60.51 -11.74
CA ASP A 34 11.83 59.08 -11.51
C ASP A 34 10.57 58.28 -11.93
N PRO A 35 10.66 57.36 -12.88
CA PRO A 35 9.48 56.80 -13.52
C PRO A 35 8.66 55.84 -12.61
N ILE A 36 9.29 55.29 -11.56
CA ILE A 36 8.61 54.41 -10.56
C ILE A 36 8.74 55.10 -9.22
N GLU A 37 7.60 55.50 -8.64
CA GLU A 37 7.59 56.21 -7.34
C GLU A 37 7.73 55.23 -6.16
N SER A 38 7.08 54.07 -6.23
CA SER A 38 7.23 53.02 -5.24
C SER A 38 6.83 51.66 -5.80
N VAL A 39 7.37 50.61 -5.21
CA VAL A 39 6.96 49.22 -5.44
C VAL A 39 6.73 48.58 -4.07
N THR A 40 5.57 47.98 -3.90
CA THR A 40 5.21 47.24 -2.70
C THR A 40 4.87 45.80 -3.03
N ALA A 41 5.06 44.90 -2.08
CA ALA A 41 4.69 43.50 -2.18
C ALA A 41 3.91 43.06 -0.94
N VAL A 42 3.03 42.10 -1.12
CA VAL A 42 2.38 41.42 0.02
C VAL A 42 3.41 40.48 0.64
N ASP A 43 3.70 40.66 1.94
CA ASP A 43 4.62 39.88 2.76
C ASP A 43 3.80 39.25 3.91
N GLY A 44 3.09 38.17 3.61
CA GLY A 44 2.13 37.57 4.55
C GLY A 44 1.03 38.54 4.97
N SER A 45 1.02 38.89 6.24
CA SER A 45 0.08 39.89 6.80
C SER A 45 0.56 41.34 6.67
N GLN A 46 1.76 41.58 6.18
CA GLN A 46 2.44 42.87 6.08
C GLN A 46 2.59 43.33 4.63
N ILE A 47 3.06 44.55 4.47
CA ILE A 47 3.44 45.11 3.16
C ILE A 47 4.94 45.41 3.18
N ALA A 48 5.69 44.74 2.32
CA ALA A 48 7.08 45.05 2.06
C ALA A 48 7.17 46.19 1.02
N THR A 49 8.08 47.14 1.24
CA THR A 49 8.36 48.20 0.27
C THR A 49 9.77 48.02 -0.28
N ALA A 50 9.90 47.98 -1.57
CA ALA A 50 11.20 47.82 -2.24
C ALA A 50 12.03 49.10 -2.17
N THR A 51 13.37 48.97 -2.09
CA THR A 51 14.32 50.02 -2.34
C THR A 51 14.50 50.16 -3.83
N ILE A 52 14.33 51.34 -4.39
CA ILE A 52 14.46 51.61 -5.82
C ILE A 52 15.72 52.47 -6.04
N SER A 53 16.60 51.99 -6.92
CA SER A 53 17.73 52.77 -7.46
C SER A 53 17.48 53.10 -8.94
N HIS A 54 17.13 54.36 -9.20
CA HIS A 54 16.91 54.80 -10.57
C HIS A 54 18.22 54.93 -11.38
N GLU A 55 19.34 55.14 -10.71
CA GLU A 55 20.67 55.16 -11.31
C GLU A 55 21.08 53.77 -11.77
N ASN A 56 21.01 52.78 -10.85
CA ASN A 56 21.41 51.40 -11.10
C ASN A 56 20.33 50.57 -11.80
N LYS A 57 19.11 51.11 -11.94
CA LYS A 57 17.96 50.43 -12.51
C LYS A 57 17.62 49.13 -11.72
N THR A 58 17.56 49.21 -10.39
CA THR A 58 17.23 48.09 -9.52
C THR A 58 16.01 48.41 -8.66
N ILE A 59 15.25 47.37 -8.34
CA ILE A 59 14.13 47.32 -7.41
C ILE A 59 14.42 46.16 -6.48
N ASP A 60 14.71 46.40 -5.22
CA ASP A 60 15.14 45.36 -4.30
C ASP A 60 14.25 45.34 -3.04
N PHE A 61 13.54 44.21 -2.79
CA PHE A 61 12.79 43.99 -1.57
C PHE A 61 13.66 43.55 -0.40
N GLY A 62 14.93 43.13 -0.68
CA GLY A 62 15.71 42.43 0.34
C GLY A 62 15.12 41.09 0.71
N GLN A 63 15.25 40.71 1.98
CA GLN A 63 14.62 39.50 2.50
C GLN A 63 13.23 39.81 3.05
N PHE A 64 12.21 39.08 2.58
CA PHE A 64 10.85 39.12 3.12
C PHE A 64 10.86 38.68 4.59
N LYS A 65 10.03 39.32 5.42
CA LYS A 65 9.98 39.06 6.87
C LYS A 65 9.11 37.86 7.24
N GLU A 66 8.03 37.67 6.48
CA GLU A 66 7.14 36.55 6.64
C GLU A 66 7.56 35.39 5.72
N LEU A 67 7.14 34.18 6.07
CA LEU A 67 7.32 33.02 5.19
C LEU A 67 6.29 33.07 4.07
N ILE A 68 6.74 33.43 2.87
CA ILE A 68 5.88 33.55 1.68
C ILE A 68 6.43 32.75 0.52
N ASP A 69 5.57 32.37 -0.41
CA ASP A 69 5.96 31.75 -1.67
C ASP A 69 6.53 32.82 -2.63
N ILE A 70 7.87 32.91 -2.71
CA ILE A 70 8.53 33.86 -3.59
C ILE A 70 8.34 33.58 -5.08
N SER A 71 7.73 32.44 -5.45
CA SER A 71 7.34 32.14 -6.84
C SER A 71 6.06 32.85 -7.27
N LYS A 72 5.28 33.38 -6.31
CA LYS A 72 3.94 33.94 -6.51
C LYS A 72 3.70 35.23 -5.72
N VAL A 73 4.67 36.14 -5.70
CA VAL A 73 4.60 37.40 -4.94
C VAL A 73 3.64 38.38 -5.63
N GLN A 74 2.66 38.87 -4.88
CA GLN A 74 1.78 39.93 -5.36
C GLN A 74 2.46 41.28 -5.19
N VAL A 75 2.72 42.00 -6.29
CA VAL A 75 3.39 43.29 -6.31
C VAL A 75 2.48 44.39 -6.84
N THR A 76 2.63 45.61 -6.30
CA THR A 76 1.94 46.80 -6.75
C THR A 76 2.96 47.90 -7.07
N PHE A 77 2.87 48.45 -8.26
CA PHE A 77 3.72 49.54 -8.74
C PHE A 77 2.97 50.85 -8.70
N LYS A 78 3.57 51.89 -8.13
CA LYS A 78 3.12 53.27 -8.24
C LYS A 78 4.05 53.98 -9.23
N LEU A 79 3.48 54.43 -10.34
CA LEU A 79 4.22 55.10 -11.41
C LEU A 79 4.04 56.61 -11.37
N ALA A 80 5.02 57.36 -11.82
CA ALA A 80 4.95 58.80 -12.03
C ALA A 80 3.90 59.17 -13.09
N LYS A 81 3.41 60.35 -13.07
CA LYS A 81 2.42 60.82 -14.06
C LYS A 81 2.93 60.72 -15.49
N GLY A 82 2.16 60.04 -16.32
CA GLY A 82 2.47 59.85 -17.75
C GLY A 82 3.34 58.64 -18.05
N VAL A 83 3.83 57.92 -17.03
CA VAL A 83 4.55 56.67 -17.20
C VAL A 83 3.58 55.49 -17.35
N VAL A 84 3.90 54.53 -18.21
CA VAL A 84 3.06 53.37 -18.49
C VAL A 84 3.87 52.10 -18.24
N MET A 85 3.26 51.11 -17.58
CA MET A 85 3.82 49.79 -17.38
C MET A 85 3.85 49.00 -18.72
N LYS A 86 4.97 48.33 -19.01
CA LYS A 86 5.16 47.46 -20.17
C LYS A 86 5.35 45.99 -19.78
N SER A 87 6.12 45.74 -18.73
CA SER A 87 6.35 44.42 -18.18
C SER A 87 6.56 44.51 -16.66
N PRO A 88 5.74 43.84 -15.84
CA PRO A 88 4.48 43.13 -16.20
C PRO A 88 3.47 44.06 -16.88
N ALA A 89 2.43 43.51 -17.50
CA ALA A 89 1.46 44.28 -18.30
C ALA A 89 0.59 45.24 -17.47
N THR A 90 0.53 45.10 -16.17
CA THR A 90 -0.27 45.86 -15.24
C THR A 90 0.53 46.33 -14.03
N THR A 91 0.06 47.37 -13.36
CA THR A 91 0.66 47.89 -12.13
C THR A 91 0.41 47.02 -10.91
N GLU A 92 -0.50 46.08 -10.98
CA GLU A 92 -0.72 45.02 -10.01
C GLU A 92 -0.49 43.67 -10.69
N ALA A 93 0.43 42.86 -10.18
CA ALA A 93 0.82 41.60 -10.81
C ALA A 93 1.28 40.57 -9.76
N THR A 94 1.07 39.30 -10.06
CA THR A 94 1.71 38.19 -9.38
C THR A 94 2.98 37.82 -10.14
N VAL A 95 4.12 37.83 -9.48
CA VAL A 95 5.44 37.63 -10.09
C VAL A 95 6.25 36.59 -9.34
N SER A 96 7.18 35.95 -10.04
CA SER A 96 8.17 35.07 -9.42
C SER A 96 9.45 35.85 -9.17
N LEU A 97 9.98 35.80 -7.94
CA LEU A 97 11.25 36.37 -7.53
C LEU A 97 12.30 35.28 -7.23
N ILE A 98 12.06 34.03 -7.66
CA ILE A 98 13.07 32.96 -7.60
C ILE A 98 14.35 33.37 -8.36
N ASN A 99 14.17 34.08 -9.47
CA ASN A 99 15.24 34.68 -10.25
C ASN A 99 14.98 36.18 -10.43
N PRO A 100 16.00 37.00 -10.65
CA PRO A 100 15.82 38.42 -10.94
C PRO A 100 14.85 38.63 -12.10
N LEU A 101 13.84 39.49 -11.88
CA LEU A 101 12.76 39.77 -12.85
C LEU A 101 13.05 41.12 -13.54
N THR A 102 12.91 41.16 -14.86
CA THR A 102 12.95 42.41 -15.60
C THR A 102 11.62 43.12 -15.58
N VAL A 103 11.58 44.33 -15.03
CA VAL A 103 10.44 45.25 -15.01
C VAL A 103 10.70 46.37 -16.02
N THR A 104 9.76 46.61 -16.95
CA THR A 104 9.91 47.64 -17.96
C THR A 104 8.75 48.64 -17.91
N VAL A 105 9.08 49.91 -17.86
CA VAL A 105 8.13 51.03 -17.95
C VAL A 105 8.51 51.92 -19.13
N ASN A 106 7.51 52.65 -19.68
CA ASN A 106 7.75 53.66 -20.72
C ASN A 106 7.44 55.05 -20.15
N ASP A 107 8.40 55.97 -20.22
CA ASP A 107 8.27 57.33 -19.67
C ASP A 107 7.60 58.33 -20.63
N GLY A 108 7.04 57.82 -21.72
CA GLY A 108 6.47 58.63 -22.82
C GLY A 108 7.44 58.92 -23.95
N THR A 109 8.74 58.64 -23.75
CA THR A 109 9.80 58.82 -24.75
C THR A 109 10.58 57.54 -25.06
N LYS A 110 10.85 56.72 -24.03
CA LYS A 110 11.63 55.49 -24.15
C LYS A 110 11.20 54.46 -23.12
N ASP A 111 11.54 53.22 -23.39
CA ASP A 111 11.41 52.12 -22.44
C ASP A 111 12.62 52.13 -21.48
N ILE A 112 12.31 51.95 -20.18
CA ILE A 112 13.29 51.90 -19.10
C ILE A 112 13.08 50.57 -18.37
N SER A 113 14.12 49.75 -18.31
CA SER A 113 14.08 48.45 -17.64
C SER A 113 14.82 48.49 -16.32
N TYR A 114 14.21 47.85 -15.32
CA TYR A 114 14.77 47.64 -13.98
C TYR A 114 14.92 46.15 -13.75
N THR A 115 15.87 45.75 -12.92
CA THR A 115 15.99 44.39 -12.37
C THR A 115 15.37 44.39 -10.98
N MET A 116 14.31 43.59 -10.79
CA MET A 116 13.65 43.41 -9.52
C MET A 116 14.09 42.13 -8.84
N THR A 117 14.44 42.23 -7.56
CA THR A 117 14.93 41.14 -6.72
C THR A 117 14.22 41.12 -5.37
N GLY A 118 14.22 39.95 -4.74
CA GLY A 118 13.80 39.72 -3.38
C GLY A 118 14.18 38.31 -2.98
N THR A 119 14.42 38.08 -1.69
CA THR A 119 14.74 36.75 -1.15
C THR A 119 13.69 36.34 -0.11
N GLY A 120 13.23 35.10 -0.18
CA GLY A 120 12.34 34.52 0.82
C GLY A 120 13.08 34.12 2.10
N GLN A 121 12.33 33.76 3.12
CA GLN A 121 12.84 33.00 4.25
C GLN A 121 13.19 31.57 3.78
N ASP A 122 14.09 30.92 4.50
CA ASP A 122 14.31 29.49 4.31
C ASP A 122 13.00 28.74 4.64
N ILE A 123 12.52 27.94 3.70
CA ILE A 123 11.30 27.15 3.89
C ILE A 123 11.64 26.02 4.87
N PRO A 124 11.03 26.00 6.08
CA PRO A 124 11.28 24.93 7.03
C PRO A 124 10.70 23.61 6.52
N ASP A 125 11.13 22.51 7.11
CA ASP A 125 10.55 21.21 6.83
C ASP A 125 9.04 21.22 7.12
N PRO A 126 8.17 20.76 6.20
CA PRO A 126 6.73 20.79 6.40
C PRO A 126 6.22 19.90 7.53
N VAL A 127 6.97 18.85 7.94
CA VAL A 127 6.60 17.97 9.05
C VAL A 127 7.33 18.40 10.31
N ILE A 128 6.58 18.86 11.31
CA ILE A 128 7.10 19.29 12.61
C ILE A 128 7.33 18.10 13.52
N SER A 129 6.34 17.20 13.58
CA SER A 129 6.41 15.97 14.36
C SER A 129 5.52 14.88 13.76
N ALA A 130 5.80 13.64 14.14
CA ALA A 130 5.01 12.47 13.73
C ALA A 130 4.81 11.52 14.91
N LYS A 131 3.68 10.82 14.92
CA LYS A 131 3.31 9.86 15.96
C LYS A 131 2.51 8.70 15.39
N ALA A 132 2.78 7.48 15.83
CA ALA A 132 1.97 6.31 15.51
C ALA A 132 1.85 5.37 16.71
N GLY A 133 0.66 4.76 16.90
CA GLY A 133 0.41 3.86 18.03
C GLY A 133 0.69 4.47 19.42
N GLY A 134 0.60 5.80 19.56
CA GLY A 134 0.93 6.50 20.80
C GLY A 134 2.43 6.76 21.01
N VAL A 135 3.31 6.36 20.10
CA VAL A 135 4.77 6.52 20.14
C VAL A 135 5.17 7.69 19.25
N ASP A 136 6.00 8.59 19.77
CA ASP A 136 6.57 9.70 18.99
C ASP A 136 7.64 9.15 18.04
N ALA A 137 7.62 9.61 16.79
CA ALA A 137 8.61 9.25 15.79
C ALA A 137 9.86 10.12 15.89
N THR A 138 11.00 9.59 15.46
CA THR A 138 12.20 10.34 15.15
C THR A 138 12.16 10.75 13.68
N ILE A 139 12.40 12.03 13.39
CA ILE A 139 12.48 12.56 12.04
C ILE A 139 13.91 12.98 11.75
N GLU A 140 14.54 12.34 10.77
CA GLU A 140 15.89 12.67 10.32
C GLU A 140 15.85 12.94 8.80
N GLY A 141 15.90 14.21 8.43
CA GLY A 141 15.69 14.63 7.04
C GLY A 141 14.29 14.22 6.54
N ARG A 142 14.21 13.25 5.65
CA ARG A 142 12.96 12.72 5.08
C ARG A 142 12.59 11.33 5.60
N ASP A 143 13.29 10.82 6.59
CA ASP A 143 12.98 9.54 7.23
C ASP A 143 12.17 9.79 8.52
N ILE A 144 10.99 9.18 8.61
CA ILE A 144 10.13 9.14 9.79
C ILE A 144 10.25 7.73 10.38
N THR A 145 10.94 7.60 11.50
CA THR A 145 11.18 6.31 12.14
C THR A 145 10.40 6.20 13.44
N ILE A 146 9.52 5.20 13.52
CA ILE A 146 8.71 4.90 14.70
C ILE A 146 9.33 3.67 15.39
N ALA A 147 9.60 3.76 16.69
CA ALA A 147 10.00 2.60 17.47
C ALA A 147 8.80 1.66 17.65
N TYR A 148 8.91 0.41 17.22
CA TYR A 148 7.85 -0.57 17.41
C TYR A 148 7.62 -0.82 18.91
N ALA A 149 6.38 -0.80 19.33
CA ALA A 149 5.94 -1.10 20.68
C ALA A 149 4.96 -2.28 20.68
N ASP A 150 5.00 -3.08 21.74
CA ASP A 150 4.10 -4.24 21.89
C ASP A 150 2.63 -3.81 21.78
N GLY A 151 1.89 -4.51 20.95
CA GLY A 151 0.49 -4.23 20.67
C GLY A 151 0.24 -3.22 19.54
N MET A 152 1.28 -2.68 18.93
CA MET A 152 1.16 -1.86 17.72
C MET A 152 0.82 -2.76 16.52
N ASP A 153 -0.19 -2.38 15.76
CA ASP A 153 -0.60 -3.10 14.55
C ASP A 153 0.23 -2.62 13.36
N ALA A 154 1.23 -3.41 12.96
CA ALA A 154 2.07 -3.10 11.81
C ALA A 154 1.34 -3.25 10.46
N SER A 155 0.23 -4.01 10.40
CA SER A 155 -0.57 -4.18 9.17
C SER A 155 -1.52 -3.01 8.91
N ALA A 156 -1.78 -2.17 9.93
CA ALA A 156 -2.67 -1.02 9.85
C ALA A 156 -2.15 0.15 10.70
N LEU A 157 -0.88 0.52 10.50
CA LEU A 157 -0.22 1.56 11.27
C LEU A 157 -0.79 2.94 10.93
N ALA A 158 -1.61 3.49 11.82
CA ALA A 158 -2.13 4.84 11.68
C ALA A 158 -1.08 5.87 12.12
N LEU A 159 -0.70 6.78 11.20
CA LEU A 159 0.25 7.87 11.43
C LEU A 159 -0.51 9.18 11.65
N THR A 160 -0.04 9.96 12.60
CA THR A 160 -0.47 11.34 12.83
C THR A 160 0.72 12.25 12.58
N LEU A 161 0.54 13.29 11.77
CA LEU A 161 1.54 14.31 11.48
C LEU A 161 1.10 15.65 12.06
N ASP A 162 2.03 16.34 12.69
CA ASP A 162 1.93 17.78 13.01
C ASP A 162 2.69 18.52 11.91
N LEU A 163 2.00 19.41 11.20
CA LEU A 163 2.49 20.06 10.01
C LEU A 163 2.65 21.55 10.20
N GLN A 164 3.56 22.17 9.43
CA GLN A 164 3.62 23.62 9.30
C GLN A 164 2.28 24.18 8.79
N ASP A 165 1.97 25.39 9.19
CA ASP A 165 0.74 26.07 8.71
C ASP A 165 0.77 26.21 7.17
N GLY A 166 -0.30 25.76 6.52
CA GLY A 166 -0.40 25.71 5.07
C GLY A 166 0.17 24.43 4.41
N ALA A 167 0.85 23.55 5.14
CA ALA A 167 1.23 22.23 4.62
C ALA A 167 0.06 21.25 4.66
N THR A 168 -0.04 20.36 3.68
CA THR A 168 -1.13 19.38 3.56
C THR A 168 -0.61 18.02 3.12
N VAL A 169 -1.15 16.94 3.70
CA VAL A 169 -0.88 15.59 3.20
C VAL A 169 -1.63 15.37 1.89
N THR A 170 -0.95 14.84 0.89
CA THR A 170 -1.54 14.53 -0.42
C THR A 170 -1.64 13.03 -0.70
N SER A 171 -0.82 12.20 -0.02
CA SER A 171 -0.85 10.74 -0.17
C SER A 171 -0.09 10.07 1.00
N PRO A 172 -0.59 8.92 1.51
CA PRO A 172 -1.92 8.35 1.31
C PRO A 172 -3.00 9.08 2.12
N ASP A 173 -4.27 8.84 1.76
CA ASP A 173 -5.41 9.27 2.54
C ASP A 173 -6.40 8.09 2.67
N PRO A 174 -6.66 7.54 3.87
CA PRO A 174 -6.13 7.95 5.19
C PRO A 174 -4.62 7.64 5.37
N LEU A 175 -4.00 8.31 6.35
CA LEU A 175 -2.61 8.07 6.77
C LEU A 175 -2.47 6.75 7.53
N THR A 176 -2.65 5.65 6.82
CA THR A 176 -2.53 4.29 7.37
C THR A 176 -1.63 3.47 6.47
N PHE A 177 -0.66 2.78 7.06
CA PHE A 177 0.37 2.04 6.36
C PHE A 177 0.36 0.58 6.76
N ASP A 178 0.57 -0.30 5.79
CA ASP A 178 0.85 -1.71 6.02
C ASP A 178 2.37 -1.95 5.97
N LEU A 179 2.97 -2.03 7.15
CA LEU A 179 4.39 -2.31 7.34
C LEU A 179 4.64 -3.71 7.91
N GLU A 180 3.64 -4.60 7.90
CA GLU A 180 3.78 -5.95 8.43
C GLU A 180 4.87 -6.76 7.68
N PHE A 181 4.94 -6.61 6.36
CA PHE A 181 5.93 -7.28 5.50
C PHE A 181 6.69 -6.31 4.60
N ALA A 182 6.47 -5.01 4.74
CA ALA A 182 7.18 -3.97 4.03
C ALA A 182 8.23 -3.31 4.93
N GLU A 183 9.40 -2.99 4.38
CA GLU A 183 10.47 -2.31 5.11
C GLU A 183 10.14 -0.84 5.36
N SER A 184 9.37 -0.23 4.48
CA SER A 184 8.99 1.18 4.53
C SER A 184 7.74 1.46 3.72
N ALA A 185 7.14 2.62 3.97
CA ALA A 185 6.09 3.22 3.16
C ALA A 185 6.40 4.71 2.93
N GLU A 186 5.68 5.34 2.02
CA GLU A 186 5.88 6.74 1.70
C GLU A 186 4.66 7.59 2.11
N VAL A 187 4.94 8.81 2.57
CA VAL A 187 3.94 9.87 2.76
C VAL A 187 4.39 11.11 2.02
N VAL A 188 3.46 11.73 1.29
CA VAL A 188 3.71 12.94 0.52
C VAL A 188 2.99 14.12 1.17
N VAL A 189 3.73 15.16 1.46
CA VAL A 189 3.23 16.41 2.04
C VAL A 189 3.49 17.53 1.03
N ASN A 190 2.44 18.23 0.62
CA ASN A 190 2.56 19.42 -0.22
C ASN A 190 2.72 20.66 0.67
N TYR A 191 3.72 21.48 0.36
CA TYR A 191 3.99 22.74 1.03
C TYR A 191 4.61 23.72 0.04
N PHE A 192 4.03 24.91 -0.09
CA PHE A 192 4.40 25.92 -1.12
C PHE A 192 4.43 25.32 -2.54
N ASP A 193 3.37 24.61 -2.95
CA ASP A 193 3.24 23.94 -4.25
C ASP A 193 4.38 22.94 -4.55
N THR A 194 5.12 22.51 -3.56
CA THR A 194 6.19 21.52 -3.65
C THR A 194 5.82 20.27 -2.88
N ASP A 195 5.97 19.12 -3.51
CA ASP A 195 5.74 17.83 -2.87
C ASP A 195 7.02 17.36 -2.16
N TYR A 196 6.86 17.02 -0.89
CA TYR A 196 7.89 16.51 -0.01
C TYR A 196 7.56 15.06 0.34
N THR A 197 8.36 14.12 -0.15
CA THR A 197 8.18 12.69 0.14
C THR A 197 8.99 12.31 1.36
N TYR A 198 8.34 11.67 2.33
CA TYR A 198 8.95 11.09 3.52
C TYR A 198 8.83 9.57 3.48
N THR A 199 9.86 8.89 3.98
CA THR A 199 9.89 7.45 4.15
C THR A 199 9.52 7.09 5.58
N VAL A 200 8.45 6.32 5.78
CA VAL A 200 7.98 5.86 7.09
C VAL A 200 8.50 4.45 7.34
N LYS A 201 9.12 4.22 8.51
CA LYS A 201 9.73 2.95 8.91
C LYS A 201 9.38 2.57 10.34
N LEU A 202 9.32 1.25 10.62
CA LEU A 202 9.25 0.71 11.98
C LEU A 202 10.64 0.19 12.40
N SER A 203 11.24 0.79 13.41
CA SER A 203 12.49 0.28 13.99
C SER A 203 12.21 -0.76 15.08
N GLY A 204 13.00 -1.82 15.10
CA GLY A 204 12.84 -2.92 16.08
C GLY A 204 11.69 -3.88 15.75
N TYR A 205 10.93 -3.66 14.69
CA TYR A 205 9.91 -4.59 14.19
C TYR A 205 10.58 -5.70 13.36
N GLN A 206 10.08 -6.91 13.54
CA GLN A 206 10.33 -8.03 12.63
C GLN A 206 9.00 -8.64 12.23
N ASN A 207 8.81 -8.94 10.95
CA ASN A 207 7.61 -9.63 10.53
C ASN A 207 7.48 -11.00 11.25
N PRO A 208 6.25 -11.50 11.44
CA PRO A 208 6.01 -12.68 12.29
C PRO A 208 6.76 -13.93 11.83
N PHE A 209 7.06 -14.07 10.53
CA PHE A 209 7.79 -15.20 9.99
C PHE A 209 9.26 -15.14 10.38
N ILE A 210 9.91 -14.01 10.18
CA ILE A 210 11.31 -13.81 10.58
C ILE A 210 11.47 -13.89 12.11
N ALA A 211 10.54 -13.29 12.86
CA ALA A 211 10.52 -13.36 14.33
C ALA A 211 10.40 -14.82 14.84
N ARG A 212 9.69 -15.69 14.09
CA ARG A 212 9.58 -17.12 14.35
C ARG A 212 10.83 -17.91 13.95
N GLY A 213 11.79 -17.29 13.27
CA GLY A 213 13.02 -17.95 12.80
C GLY A 213 12.87 -18.57 11.39
N TRP A 214 11.85 -18.21 10.64
CA TRP A 214 11.74 -18.61 9.24
C TRP A 214 12.69 -17.74 8.40
N SER A 215 13.02 -18.22 7.21
CA SER A 215 13.89 -17.50 6.28
C SER A 215 13.11 -17.06 5.05
N ASP A 216 13.29 -15.81 4.61
CA ASP A 216 12.86 -15.38 3.28
C ASP A 216 13.78 -16.06 2.25
N VAL A 217 13.20 -16.88 1.40
CA VAL A 217 13.87 -17.62 0.32
C VAL A 217 13.33 -17.24 -1.05
N THR A 218 12.65 -16.11 -1.15
CA THR A 218 12.02 -15.62 -2.40
C THR A 218 13.02 -15.58 -3.55
N ALA A 219 14.26 -15.15 -3.30
CA ALA A 219 15.32 -15.06 -4.31
C ALA A 219 15.72 -16.41 -4.92
N ASP A 220 15.48 -17.54 -4.23
CA ASP A 220 15.80 -18.88 -4.72
C ASP A 220 14.92 -19.28 -5.92
N TYR A 221 13.81 -18.57 -6.10
CA TYR A 221 12.83 -18.79 -7.17
C TYR A 221 13.01 -17.83 -8.37
N GLY A 222 14.10 -17.04 -8.39
CA GLY A 222 14.39 -16.08 -9.44
C GLY A 222 13.55 -14.79 -9.29
N GLN A 223 13.22 -14.16 -10.42
CA GLN A 223 12.39 -12.95 -10.38
C GLN A 223 10.92 -13.34 -10.18
N VAL A 224 10.38 -12.94 -9.02
CA VAL A 224 8.96 -13.02 -8.70
C VAL A 224 8.43 -11.59 -8.47
N PRO A 225 7.13 -11.32 -8.71
CA PRO A 225 6.54 -10.02 -8.36
C PRO A 225 6.67 -9.70 -6.87
N ASP A 226 6.77 -8.42 -6.53
CA ASP A 226 6.98 -7.96 -5.14
C ASP A 226 5.85 -8.36 -4.19
N TYR A 227 4.65 -8.60 -4.71
CA TYR A 227 3.50 -9.08 -3.95
C TYR A 227 3.53 -10.60 -3.67
N ILE A 228 4.58 -11.33 -4.05
CA ILE A 228 4.80 -12.74 -3.74
C ILE A 228 6.06 -12.85 -2.90
N LYS A 229 5.95 -13.43 -1.71
CA LYS A 229 7.09 -13.76 -0.85
C LYS A 229 7.07 -15.23 -0.51
N VAL A 230 8.25 -15.87 -0.48
CA VAL A 230 8.40 -17.27 -0.15
C VAL A 230 9.23 -17.41 1.11
N TYR A 231 8.65 -18.03 2.12
CA TYR A 231 9.33 -18.28 3.38
C TYR A 231 9.56 -19.78 3.58
N LYS A 232 10.72 -20.12 4.13
CA LYS A 232 11.07 -21.48 4.50
C LYS A 232 10.98 -21.64 6.02
N ILE A 233 10.26 -22.67 6.44
CA ILE A 233 10.15 -23.11 7.83
C ILE A 233 11.25 -24.14 8.07
N PRO A 234 12.27 -23.87 8.87
CA PRO A 234 13.41 -24.79 9.06
C PRO A 234 13.11 -25.97 9.99
N ALA A 235 12.12 -25.79 10.87
CA ALA A 235 11.74 -26.78 11.86
C ALA A 235 10.28 -26.61 12.23
N ILE A 236 9.39 -27.45 11.71
CA ILE A 236 7.96 -27.37 12.00
C ILE A 236 7.73 -27.85 13.43
N ASN A 237 7.05 -27.01 14.21
CA ASN A 237 6.78 -27.24 15.64
C ASN A 237 8.05 -27.66 16.44
N GLY A 238 9.20 -27.08 16.07
CA GLY A 238 10.49 -27.38 16.72
C GLY A 238 11.13 -28.71 16.34
N LEU A 239 10.58 -29.42 15.36
CA LEU A 239 11.12 -30.70 14.86
C LEU A 239 12.20 -30.41 13.80
N GLU A 240 13.45 -30.50 14.20
CA GLU A 240 14.60 -30.23 13.31
C GLU A 240 14.57 -31.13 12.05
N GLY A 241 14.79 -30.52 10.89
CA GLY A 241 14.76 -31.21 9.58
C GLY A 241 13.36 -31.43 8.99
N GLU A 242 12.31 -31.16 9.76
CA GLU A 242 10.92 -31.19 9.25
C GLU A 242 10.56 -29.82 8.65
N VAL A 243 10.97 -29.62 7.41
CA VAL A 243 10.85 -28.32 6.73
C VAL A 243 9.49 -28.08 6.12
N GLY A 244 9.13 -26.83 5.96
CA GLY A 244 7.96 -26.37 5.23
C GLY A 244 8.23 -25.10 4.44
N TYR A 245 7.25 -24.71 3.65
CA TYR A 245 7.29 -23.50 2.86
C TYR A 245 5.94 -22.81 2.91
N VAL A 246 5.98 -21.49 2.91
CA VAL A 246 4.80 -20.64 2.79
C VAL A 246 5.03 -19.64 1.69
N VAL A 247 4.09 -19.54 0.77
CA VAL A 247 3.96 -18.42 -0.16
C VAL A 247 2.97 -17.45 0.43
N LEU A 248 3.43 -16.26 0.74
CA LEU A 248 2.62 -15.14 1.21
C LEU A 248 2.20 -14.30 0.00
N LEU A 249 0.93 -13.94 -0.05
CA LEU A 249 0.36 -13.06 -1.06
C LEU A 249 0.09 -11.67 -0.44
N LEU A 250 0.71 -10.66 -1.03
CA LEU A 250 0.56 -9.26 -0.63
C LEU A 250 -0.44 -8.54 -1.56
N PRO A 251 -0.89 -7.32 -1.23
CA PRO A 251 -1.73 -6.52 -2.11
C PRO A 251 -1.15 -6.40 -3.52
N GLY A 252 -1.99 -6.60 -4.52
CA GLY A 252 -1.59 -6.69 -5.93
C GLY A 252 -1.60 -8.10 -6.52
N ALA A 253 -1.56 -9.15 -5.67
CA ALA A 253 -1.70 -10.53 -6.13
C ALA A 253 -3.09 -10.79 -6.72
N THR A 254 -3.15 -11.45 -7.87
CA THR A 254 -4.41 -11.85 -8.51
C THR A 254 -4.53 -13.36 -8.53
N MET A 255 -5.63 -13.87 -7.96
CA MET A 255 -5.94 -15.30 -7.92
C MET A 255 -6.73 -15.73 -9.16
N GLY A 256 -6.34 -16.84 -9.73
CA GLY A 256 -7.07 -17.57 -10.77
C GLY A 256 -7.13 -19.06 -10.45
N ILE A 257 -7.92 -19.78 -11.22
CA ILE A 257 -7.96 -21.25 -11.22
C ILE A 257 -7.62 -21.76 -12.60
N VAL A 258 -6.72 -22.72 -12.69
CA VAL A 258 -6.41 -23.43 -13.93
C VAL A 258 -6.88 -24.89 -13.83
N GLY A 259 -7.44 -25.41 -14.90
CA GLY A 259 -8.08 -26.74 -14.91
C GLY A 259 -9.56 -26.69 -14.56
N GLY A 260 -10.09 -27.81 -14.12
CA GLY A 260 -11.49 -28.04 -13.79
C GLY A 260 -11.84 -29.53 -13.95
N VAL A 261 -13.07 -29.92 -13.57
CA VAL A 261 -13.54 -31.33 -13.66
C VAL A 261 -13.47 -31.87 -15.09
N ASP A 262 -13.69 -31.04 -16.10
CA ASP A 262 -13.68 -31.41 -17.49
C ASP A 262 -12.28 -31.24 -18.13
N ASN A 263 -11.33 -30.66 -17.42
CA ASN A 263 -9.97 -30.38 -17.91
C ASN A 263 -8.93 -30.65 -16.83
N THR A 264 -8.83 -31.90 -16.40
CA THR A 264 -7.82 -32.27 -15.38
C THR A 264 -6.42 -32.23 -15.97
N MET A 265 -5.46 -31.70 -15.19
CA MET A 265 -4.07 -31.55 -15.62
C MET A 265 -3.10 -31.80 -14.46
N THR A 266 -1.85 -32.10 -14.81
CA THR A 266 -0.76 -32.07 -13.83
C THR A 266 -0.30 -30.66 -13.56
N VAL A 267 0.37 -30.40 -12.41
CA VAL A 267 0.96 -29.08 -12.14
C VAL A 267 2.01 -28.72 -13.23
N ALA A 268 2.72 -29.68 -13.78
CA ALA A 268 3.67 -29.44 -14.87
C ALA A 268 2.99 -28.98 -16.17
N GLU A 269 1.81 -29.54 -16.50
CA GLU A 269 0.99 -29.06 -17.61
C GLU A 269 0.46 -27.67 -17.36
N ALA A 270 0.04 -27.34 -16.12
CA ALA A 270 -0.40 -26.01 -15.73
C ALA A 270 0.73 -24.96 -15.89
N VAL A 271 1.92 -25.26 -15.39
CA VAL A 271 3.11 -24.38 -15.51
C VAL A 271 3.46 -24.10 -16.97
N LYS A 272 3.33 -25.08 -17.85
CA LYS A 272 3.64 -24.93 -19.29
C LYS A 272 2.54 -24.23 -20.07
N GLY A 273 1.29 -24.42 -19.68
CA GLY A 273 0.11 -23.95 -20.42
C GLY A 273 -0.41 -22.58 -20.05
N TYR A 274 -0.02 -22.05 -18.91
CA TYR A 274 -0.57 -20.80 -18.37
C TYR A 274 0.53 -19.89 -17.84
N ASP A 275 0.27 -18.60 -17.86
CA ASP A 275 1.21 -17.55 -17.42
C ASP A 275 0.85 -17.06 -16.01
N TYR A 276 1.25 -17.85 -15.01
CA TYR A 276 1.17 -17.51 -13.60
C TYR A 276 2.51 -17.77 -12.91
N THR A 277 2.79 -17.05 -11.85
CA THR A 277 4.02 -17.20 -11.07
C THR A 277 3.93 -18.34 -10.07
N VAL A 278 2.76 -18.52 -9.43
CA VAL A 278 2.52 -19.54 -8.41
C VAL A 278 1.44 -20.49 -8.89
N TYR A 279 1.65 -21.80 -8.67
CA TYR A 279 0.66 -22.85 -8.87
C TYR A 279 0.58 -23.70 -7.62
N PHE A 280 -0.63 -23.85 -7.09
CA PHE A 280 -0.90 -24.66 -5.92
C PHE A 280 -1.89 -25.76 -6.29
N ALA A 281 -1.41 -26.98 -6.27
CA ALA A 281 -2.19 -28.16 -6.59
C ALA A 281 -3.21 -28.46 -5.50
N THR A 282 -4.50 -28.57 -5.86
CA THR A 282 -5.56 -28.72 -4.89
C THR A 282 -5.81 -30.17 -4.50
N SER A 283 -6.25 -31.01 -5.39
CA SER A 283 -6.50 -32.44 -5.10
C SER A 283 -6.55 -33.29 -6.35
N SER A 284 -6.19 -34.56 -6.17
CA SER A 284 -6.31 -35.58 -7.22
C SER A 284 -7.56 -36.46 -7.11
N THR A 285 -8.26 -36.41 -5.97
CA THR A 285 -9.35 -37.40 -5.68
C THR A 285 -10.63 -36.78 -5.19
N THR A 286 -10.60 -35.65 -4.51
CA THR A 286 -11.76 -34.96 -4.00
C THR A 286 -11.93 -33.64 -4.74
N ILE A 287 -13.15 -33.27 -5.04
CA ILE A 287 -13.47 -32.07 -5.82
C ILE A 287 -13.82 -30.94 -4.85
N PRO A 288 -12.90 -30.00 -4.59
CA PRO A 288 -13.26 -28.77 -3.89
C PRO A 288 -14.00 -27.83 -4.83
N THR A 289 -14.68 -26.86 -4.27
CA THR A 289 -15.27 -25.78 -5.05
C THR A 289 -14.18 -24.89 -5.62
N MET A 290 -14.23 -24.66 -6.92
CA MET A 290 -13.30 -23.77 -7.63
C MET A 290 -14.06 -22.86 -8.57
N VAL A 291 -13.76 -21.58 -8.47
CA VAL A 291 -14.37 -20.54 -9.30
C VAL A 291 -13.27 -19.71 -9.94
N ASN A 292 -13.32 -19.56 -11.25
CA ASN A 292 -12.37 -18.75 -12.00
C ASN A 292 -13.11 -17.65 -12.75
N ASP A 293 -12.85 -16.39 -12.41
CA ASP A 293 -13.44 -15.23 -13.06
C ASP A 293 -14.99 -15.33 -13.15
N GLY A 294 -15.62 -15.69 -12.02
CA GLY A 294 -17.07 -15.86 -11.90
C GLY A 294 -17.62 -17.19 -12.47
N VAL A 295 -16.76 -18.00 -13.09
CA VAL A 295 -17.18 -19.30 -13.66
C VAL A 295 -16.83 -20.43 -12.71
N VAL A 296 -17.83 -21.22 -12.31
CA VAL A 296 -17.62 -22.44 -11.51
C VAL A 296 -17.02 -23.53 -12.38
N VAL A 297 -15.77 -23.92 -12.11
CA VAL A 297 -15.04 -24.97 -12.85
C VAL A 297 -14.99 -26.32 -12.11
N ALA A 298 -15.28 -26.29 -10.82
CA ALA A 298 -15.50 -27.46 -9.98
C ALA A 298 -16.40 -27.06 -8.81
N GLU A 299 -17.22 -27.99 -8.32
CA GLU A 299 -18.15 -27.73 -7.23
C GLU A 299 -18.25 -28.91 -6.27
N SER A 300 -18.09 -28.59 -4.97
CA SER A 300 -18.40 -29.51 -3.88
C SER A 300 -19.87 -29.41 -3.51
N ASN A 301 -20.47 -30.52 -3.15
CA ASN A 301 -21.86 -30.57 -2.66
C ASN A 301 -21.97 -30.16 -1.19
N TYR A 302 -20.89 -29.65 -0.60
CA TYR A 302 -20.79 -29.43 0.85
C TYR A 302 -20.32 -28.02 1.15
N SER A 303 -20.60 -27.57 2.38
CA SER A 303 -19.98 -26.38 2.93
C SER A 303 -18.53 -26.66 3.28
N GLU A 304 -17.59 -25.86 2.80
CA GLU A 304 -16.15 -26.04 2.98
C GLU A 304 -15.43 -24.71 3.25
N PRO A 305 -14.26 -24.74 3.91
CA PRO A 305 -13.43 -23.55 4.01
C PRO A 305 -12.90 -23.18 2.63
N MET A 306 -13.03 -21.91 2.25
CA MET A 306 -12.66 -21.42 0.92
C MET A 306 -11.90 -20.12 1.03
N LEU A 307 -10.83 -20.00 0.27
CA LEU A 307 -10.20 -18.70 -0.06
C LEU A 307 -10.92 -18.12 -1.27
N ALA A 308 -11.32 -16.88 -1.18
CA ALA A 308 -11.94 -16.14 -2.28
C ALA A 308 -11.29 -14.78 -2.46
N GLN A 309 -11.27 -14.30 -3.71
CA GLN A 309 -10.87 -12.94 -4.06
C GLN A 309 -12.02 -12.22 -4.76
N ASP A 310 -12.39 -11.04 -4.29
CA ASP A 310 -13.43 -10.21 -4.88
C ASP A 310 -12.95 -9.46 -6.13
N ALA A 311 -13.83 -8.62 -6.71
CA ALA A 311 -13.50 -7.83 -7.90
C ALA A 311 -12.50 -6.70 -7.62
N ASP A 312 -12.39 -6.25 -6.38
CA ASP A 312 -11.48 -5.20 -5.95
C ASP A 312 -10.11 -5.75 -5.54
N GLY A 313 -9.94 -7.09 -5.58
CA GLY A 313 -8.69 -7.77 -5.26
C GLY A 313 -8.55 -8.15 -3.78
N ASN A 314 -9.55 -7.90 -2.93
CA ASN A 314 -9.51 -8.26 -1.53
C ASN A 314 -9.72 -9.76 -1.34
N PHE A 315 -8.96 -10.35 -0.42
CA PHE A 315 -9.09 -11.75 -0.07
C PHE A 315 -9.97 -11.93 1.17
N SER A 316 -10.69 -13.04 1.18
CA SER A 316 -11.46 -13.51 2.33
C SER A 316 -11.40 -15.04 2.44
N PHE A 317 -11.46 -15.57 3.66
CA PHE A 317 -11.45 -17.02 3.91
C PHE A 317 -12.63 -17.37 4.84
N GLU A 318 -13.63 -18.03 4.26
CA GLU A 318 -14.90 -18.32 4.94
C GLU A 318 -15.35 -19.75 4.69
N MET A 319 -16.31 -20.21 5.51
CA MET A 319 -17.07 -21.41 5.19
C MET A 319 -18.03 -21.10 4.05
N GLY A 320 -17.79 -21.65 2.86
CA GLY A 320 -18.55 -21.36 1.67
C GLY A 320 -19.41 -22.54 1.20
N GLN A 321 -20.56 -22.24 0.61
CA GLN A 321 -21.40 -23.18 -0.14
C GLN A 321 -22.23 -22.42 -1.16
N ARG A 322 -22.48 -23.06 -2.31
CA ARG A 322 -23.34 -22.52 -3.34
C ARG A 322 -24.75 -23.05 -3.21
N PHE A 323 -25.74 -22.18 -3.43
CA PHE A 323 -27.15 -22.53 -3.58
C PHE A 323 -27.65 -21.88 -4.87
N ASP A 324 -28.22 -22.68 -5.74
CA ASP A 324 -28.60 -22.30 -7.10
C ASP A 324 -27.43 -21.63 -7.85
N SER A 325 -27.46 -20.31 -8.02
CA SER A 325 -26.41 -19.52 -8.69
C SER A 325 -25.59 -18.63 -7.78
N GLN A 326 -25.90 -18.60 -6.47
CA GLN A 326 -25.30 -17.69 -5.50
C GLN A 326 -24.47 -18.45 -4.46
N PHE A 327 -23.28 -17.92 -4.16
CA PHE A 327 -22.48 -18.36 -3.02
C PHE A 327 -22.88 -17.63 -1.75
N TYR A 328 -22.78 -18.37 -0.63
CA TYR A 328 -23.02 -17.87 0.70
C TYR A 328 -21.86 -18.24 1.61
N SER A 329 -21.49 -17.31 2.50
CA SER A 329 -20.60 -17.58 3.62
C SER A 329 -21.40 -17.92 4.86
N PHE A 330 -20.84 -18.80 5.69
CA PHE A 330 -21.48 -19.30 6.90
C PHE A 330 -20.57 -19.19 8.11
N PRO A 331 -21.12 -18.98 9.31
CA PRO A 331 -20.35 -19.08 10.55
C PRO A 331 -19.72 -20.47 10.69
N PHE A 332 -18.47 -20.54 11.15
CA PHE A 332 -17.87 -21.80 11.57
C PHE A 332 -18.53 -22.27 12.88
N ARG A 333 -19.08 -23.49 12.88
CA ARG A 333 -19.78 -24.01 14.05
C ARG A 333 -18.89 -24.99 14.80
N LYS A 334 -18.26 -24.53 15.88
CA LYS A 334 -17.51 -25.40 16.80
C LYS A 334 -18.47 -26.35 17.52
N GLY A 335 -18.07 -27.61 17.69
CA GLY A 335 -18.81 -28.60 18.50
C GLY A 335 -20.00 -29.26 17.85
N ALA A 336 -20.38 -28.89 16.63
CA ALA A 336 -21.40 -29.63 15.91
C ALA A 336 -20.77 -30.80 15.14
N SER A 337 -21.35 -31.99 15.26
CA SER A 337 -21.03 -33.09 14.36
C SER A 337 -21.24 -32.64 12.92
N ASN A 338 -20.28 -32.81 12.04
CA ASN A 338 -20.36 -32.44 10.62
C ASN A 338 -20.28 -30.93 10.32
N ASN A 339 -19.41 -30.21 10.96
CA ASN A 339 -19.37 -28.76 10.82
C ASN A 339 -19.03 -28.23 9.44
N THR A 340 -18.39 -28.99 8.67
CA THR A 340 -17.83 -28.49 7.44
C THR A 340 -18.56 -28.99 6.20
N TYR A 341 -19.21 -30.15 6.19
CA TYR A 341 -19.75 -30.77 5.01
C TYR A 341 -21.25 -30.98 5.00
N ILE A 342 -21.97 -30.48 5.96
CA ILE A 342 -23.40 -30.53 5.87
C ILE A 342 -23.84 -29.45 4.90
N PRO A 343 -24.71 -29.80 3.94
CA PRO A 343 -25.47 -28.81 3.22
C PRO A 343 -26.18 -27.91 4.23
N ARG A 344 -25.98 -26.61 4.13
CA ARG A 344 -26.61 -25.62 4.99
C ARG A 344 -27.85 -25.08 4.31
N GLU A 345 -28.72 -24.44 5.07
CA GLU A 345 -29.85 -23.73 4.49
C GLU A 345 -29.39 -22.30 4.14
N VAL A 346 -29.89 -21.75 3.04
CA VAL A 346 -29.52 -20.39 2.56
C VAL A 346 -29.83 -19.32 3.61
N THR A 347 -30.85 -19.55 4.44
CA THR A 347 -31.26 -18.64 5.53
C THR A 347 -30.21 -18.46 6.62
N ASP A 348 -29.28 -19.42 6.74
CA ASP A 348 -28.21 -19.40 7.73
C ASP A 348 -26.97 -18.66 7.21
N GLY A 349 -26.94 -18.28 5.92
CA GLY A 349 -25.78 -17.71 5.23
C GLY A 349 -25.92 -16.24 4.91
N THR A 350 -24.78 -15.62 4.66
CA THR A 350 -24.68 -14.27 4.07
C THR A 350 -24.23 -14.40 2.63
N ALA A 351 -24.90 -13.73 1.70
CA ALA A 351 -24.51 -13.72 0.29
C ALA A 351 -23.05 -13.29 0.16
N TRP A 352 -22.25 -14.09 -0.58
CA TRP A 352 -20.81 -13.91 -0.69
C TRP A 352 -20.43 -13.78 -2.16
N ASN A 353 -19.99 -12.58 -2.53
CA ASN A 353 -19.64 -12.25 -3.90
C ASN A 353 -18.11 -12.23 -4.05
N PHE A 354 -17.62 -12.96 -5.02
CA PHE A 354 -16.21 -13.01 -5.35
C PHE A 354 -16.02 -13.31 -6.85
N LYS A 355 -14.83 -13.03 -7.34
CA LYS A 355 -14.40 -13.28 -8.71
C LYS A 355 -13.78 -14.67 -8.87
N SER A 356 -12.90 -15.03 -7.95
CA SER A 356 -12.23 -16.32 -7.93
C SER A 356 -12.26 -16.92 -6.55
N ALA A 357 -12.35 -18.25 -6.46
CA ALA A 357 -12.36 -18.96 -5.18
C ALA A 357 -11.77 -20.36 -5.31
N CYS A 358 -11.15 -20.83 -4.22
CA CYS A 358 -10.63 -22.17 -4.08
C CYS A 358 -10.99 -22.76 -2.72
N GLY A 359 -11.76 -23.85 -2.73
CA GLY A 359 -12.12 -24.60 -1.54
C GLY A 359 -10.97 -25.46 -1.00
N THR A 360 -11.10 -25.81 0.28
CA THR A 360 -10.23 -26.76 0.98
C THR A 360 -11.07 -27.89 1.55
N PHE A 361 -10.43 -28.99 2.00
CA PHE A 361 -11.21 -30.10 2.55
C PHE A 361 -11.50 -29.97 4.01
N ASN A 362 -10.47 -29.74 4.82
CA ASN A 362 -10.61 -29.68 6.28
C ASN A 362 -10.19 -28.32 6.77
N ALA A 363 -10.94 -27.77 7.73
CA ALA A 363 -10.48 -26.67 8.52
C ALA A 363 -9.34 -27.15 9.44
N LEU A 364 -8.22 -26.46 9.38
CA LEU A 364 -7.03 -26.73 10.17
C LEU A 364 -6.89 -25.74 11.33
N VAL A 365 -7.07 -24.47 11.03
CA VAL A 365 -7.06 -23.34 11.96
C VAL A 365 -8.35 -22.53 11.76
N TRP A 366 -8.96 -22.08 12.86
CA TRP A 366 -10.09 -21.18 12.82
C TRP A 366 -10.09 -20.23 14.02
N ASP A 367 -10.21 -18.94 13.74
CA ASP A 367 -10.10 -17.86 14.74
C ASP A 367 -8.79 -17.97 15.57
N GLY A 368 -7.67 -18.28 14.90
CA GLY A 368 -6.36 -18.42 15.53
C GLY A 368 -6.18 -19.63 16.44
N ALA A 369 -7.07 -20.63 16.35
CA ALA A 369 -6.99 -21.85 17.14
C ALA A 369 -6.98 -23.10 16.27
N VAL A 370 -6.33 -24.18 16.74
CA VAL A 370 -6.37 -25.48 16.07
C VAL A 370 -7.79 -26.04 16.12
N VAL A 371 -8.29 -26.49 14.96
CA VAL A 371 -9.58 -27.20 14.89
C VAL A 371 -9.36 -28.65 15.28
N THR A 372 -9.94 -29.07 16.42
CA THR A 372 -9.78 -30.43 16.93
C THR A 372 -10.95 -31.32 16.53
N MET A 373 -10.73 -32.64 16.50
CA MET A 373 -11.80 -33.62 16.25
C MET A 373 -12.97 -33.49 17.23
N ASN A 374 -12.70 -33.14 18.49
CA ASN A 374 -13.72 -32.96 19.51
C ASN A 374 -14.62 -31.74 19.24
N GLU A 375 -14.09 -30.72 18.61
CA GLU A 375 -14.85 -29.51 18.25
C GLU A 375 -15.70 -29.70 17.01
N ALA A 376 -15.27 -30.59 16.12
CA ALA A 376 -15.95 -30.88 14.88
C ALA A 376 -16.95 -32.06 14.99
N GLY A 377 -16.92 -32.76 16.10
CA GLY A 377 -17.73 -33.97 16.35
C GLY A 377 -17.06 -35.22 15.78
N ALA A 378 -17.09 -36.31 16.58
CA ALA A 378 -16.39 -37.56 16.36
C ALA A 378 -16.73 -38.30 15.05
N ASN A 379 -17.71 -37.86 14.27
CA ASN A 379 -18.16 -38.47 13.04
C ASN A 379 -18.01 -37.59 11.79
N SER A 380 -17.33 -36.44 11.90
CA SER A 380 -17.16 -35.60 10.73
C SER A 380 -15.97 -36.07 9.93
N SER A 381 -16.17 -36.38 8.68
CA SER A 381 -15.09 -36.73 7.73
C SER A 381 -14.10 -35.59 7.48
N TYR A 382 -14.37 -34.41 8.00
CA TYR A 382 -13.63 -33.17 7.80
C TYR A 382 -12.51 -32.91 8.70
N CYS A 383 -12.59 -33.42 9.88
CA CYS A 383 -11.52 -33.44 10.84
C CYS A 383 -11.06 -34.88 11.09
N SER A 384 -11.44 -35.81 10.21
CA SER A 384 -11.03 -37.21 10.29
C SER A 384 -9.51 -37.38 10.23
N TRP A 385 -8.79 -36.35 9.77
CA TRP A 385 -7.34 -36.36 9.71
C TRP A 385 -6.68 -35.69 10.94
N MET A 386 -7.43 -34.93 11.69
CA MET A 386 -6.96 -34.35 12.93
C MET A 386 -6.93 -35.42 14.02
N GLY A 387 -5.84 -35.53 14.76
CA GLY A 387 -5.69 -36.52 15.83
C GLY A 387 -5.37 -37.94 15.39
N ASP A 388 -5.22 -38.23 14.08
CA ASP A 388 -4.81 -39.55 13.58
C ASP A 388 -3.31 -39.83 13.81
N GLY A 389 -2.52 -38.80 14.17
CA GLY A 389 -1.08 -38.87 14.40
C GLY A 389 -0.26 -39.25 13.17
N SER A 390 -0.90 -39.35 11.99
CA SER A 390 -0.19 -39.69 10.77
C SER A 390 0.72 -38.57 10.30
N LYS A 391 1.97 -38.92 9.96
CA LYS A 391 2.97 -37.99 9.47
C LYS A 391 3.14 -38.13 7.98
N ASN A 392 2.96 -37.00 7.27
CA ASN A 392 3.09 -36.92 5.82
C ASN A 392 3.43 -35.47 5.41
N ALA A 393 3.66 -35.27 4.10
CA ALA A 393 3.57 -33.93 3.55
C ALA A 393 2.16 -33.36 3.76
N ARG A 394 2.07 -32.08 3.98
CA ARG A 394 0.80 -31.34 4.15
C ARG A 394 0.79 -30.13 3.24
N ALA A 395 -0.37 -29.79 2.71
CA ALA A 395 -0.54 -28.58 1.96
C ALA A 395 -1.92 -27.98 2.19
N GLY A 396 -2.01 -26.68 2.15
CA GLY A 396 -3.26 -25.97 2.37
C GLY A 396 -3.17 -24.48 2.08
N ILE A 397 -4.27 -23.83 2.36
CA ILE A 397 -4.49 -22.43 2.14
C ILE A 397 -4.92 -21.82 3.48
N GLY A 398 -4.42 -20.63 3.79
CA GLY A 398 -4.85 -19.90 4.98
C GLY A 398 -4.83 -18.40 4.77
N VAL A 399 -5.21 -17.69 5.82
CA VAL A 399 -5.08 -16.23 5.91
C VAL A 399 -4.49 -15.85 7.27
N LEU A 400 -3.66 -14.83 7.28
CA LEU A 400 -3.18 -14.20 8.51
C LEU A 400 -4.28 -13.32 9.12
N LYS A 401 -4.12 -12.92 10.39
CA LYS A 401 -5.02 -11.96 11.04
C LYS A 401 -5.12 -10.63 10.30
N SER A 402 -4.09 -10.25 9.57
CA SER A 402 -4.08 -9.08 8.69
C SER A 402 -4.86 -9.27 7.38
N GLY A 403 -5.48 -10.44 7.16
CA GLY A 403 -6.21 -10.77 5.94
C GLY A 403 -5.34 -11.23 4.77
N LYS A 404 -4.00 -11.26 4.91
CA LYS A 404 -3.09 -11.68 3.86
C LYS A 404 -3.14 -13.19 3.67
N PRO A 405 -3.38 -13.70 2.43
CA PRO A 405 -3.42 -15.12 2.15
C PRO A 405 -2.03 -15.76 2.22
N ILE A 406 -2.02 -17.01 2.63
CA ILE A 406 -0.86 -17.88 2.60
C ILE A 406 -1.19 -19.21 1.94
N LEU A 407 -0.29 -19.72 1.11
CA LEU A 407 -0.29 -21.07 0.58
C LEU A 407 0.84 -21.82 1.26
N PHE A 408 0.56 -22.91 1.93
CA PHE A 408 1.61 -23.66 2.64
C PHE A 408 1.79 -25.07 2.07
N ASN A 409 3.04 -25.54 2.12
CA ASN A 409 3.42 -26.89 1.74
C ASN A 409 4.56 -27.38 2.62
N THR A 410 4.43 -28.59 3.17
CA THR A 410 5.47 -29.19 4.01
C THR A 410 6.12 -30.37 3.33
N GLN A 411 7.38 -30.62 3.64
CA GLN A 411 8.12 -31.74 3.10
C GLN A 411 7.65 -33.04 3.73
N GLY A 412 7.38 -34.01 2.92
CA GLY A 412 7.20 -35.40 3.33
C GLY A 412 8.34 -36.31 2.85
N PRO A 413 8.35 -37.59 3.25
CA PRO A 413 9.38 -38.52 2.86
C PRO A 413 9.37 -38.75 1.34
N VAL A 414 10.55 -38.73 0.72
CA VAL A 414 10.75 -39.06 -0.70
C VAL A 414 11.81 -40.16 -0.78
N THR A 415 11.37 -41.36 -1.10
CA THR A 415 12.23 -42.57 -1.07
C THR A 415 13.55 -42.38 -1.85
N GLY A 416 14.67 -42.55 -1.17
CA GLY A 416 16.01 -42.41 -1.74
C GLY A 416 16.46 -40.96 -1.98
N VAL A 417 15.65 -39.96 -1.65
CA VAL A 417 15.95 -38.53 -1.87
C VAL A 417 15.87 -37.76 -0.58
N ILE A 418 14.75 -37.87 0.17
CA ILE A 418 14.52 -37.12 1.43
C ILE A 418 14.09 -38.09 2.52
N ASP A 419 14.90 -38.17 3.55
CA ASP A 419 14.64 -38.92 4.77
C ASP A 419 14.08 -37.98 5.85
N CYS A 420 12.77 -37.73 5.81
CA CYS A 420 12.03 -37.04 6.84
C CYS A 420 10.77 -37.85 7.21
N LYS A 421 10.18 -37.57 8.35
CA LYS A 421 8.95 -38.27 8.77
C LYS A 421 7.69 -37.62 8.23
N GLY A 422 7.78 -36.35 7.83
CA GLY A 422 6.63 -35.49 7.57
C GLY A 422 5.99 -34.98 8.87
N GLN A 423 4.86 -34.31 8.76
CA GLN A 423 4.20 -33.62 9.86
C GLN A 423 2.78 -34.12 10.06
N THR A 424 2.29 -34.03 11.31
CA THR A 424 0.85 -34.14 11.58
C THR A 424 0.13 -32.85 11.17
N HIS A 425 -1.16 -32.84 11.14
CA HIS A 425 -1.95 -31.62 10.89
C HIS A 425 -1.79 -30.64 12.04
N GLU A 426 -1.74 -31.14 13.27
CA GLU A 426 -1.58 -30.35 14.48
C GLU A 426 -0.23 -29.65 14.52
N ASP A 427 0.87 -30.33 14.11
CA ASP A 427 2.19 -29.72 14.04
C ASP A 427 2.18 -28.52 13.09
N VAL A 428 1.57 -28.68 11.92
CA VAL A 428 1.46 -27.58 10.95
C VAL A 428 0.54 -26.47 11.46
N ALA A 429 -0.61 -26.80 12.04
CA ALA A 429 -1.52 -25.82 12.61
C ALA A 429 -0.85 -24.97 13.69
N ALA A 430 -0.11 -25.61 14.61
CA ALA A 430 0.60 -24.91 15.67
C ALA A 430 1.66 -23.93 15.11
N GLU A 431 2.37 -24.32 14.06
CA GLU A 431 3.37 -23.47 13.43
C GLU A 431 2.73 -22.27 12.70
N LEU A 432 1.62 -22.49 11.98
CA LEU A 432 0.89 -21.42 11.31
C LEU A 432 0.29 -20.43 12.31
N ILE A 433 -0.27 -20.92 13.41
CA ILE A 433 -0.83 -20.05 14.48
C ILE A 433 0.28 -19.19 15.10
N ALA A 434 1.47 -19.76 15.31
CA ALA A 434 2.60 -19.04 15.89
C ALA A 434 3.06 -17.83 15.06
N VAL A 435 2.72 -17.79 13.78
CA VAL A 435 3.01 -16.67 12.87
C VAL A 435 1.79 -15.80 12.55
N GLY A 436 0.71 -15.95 13.33
CA GLY A 436 -0.48 -15.12 13.20
C GLY A 436 -1.52 -15.60 12.18
N CYS A 437 -1.47 -16.87 11.76
CA CYS A 437 -2.55 -17.44 10.95
C CYS A 437 -3.88 -17.42 11.72
N ASP A 438 -4.90 -16.83 11.12
CA ASP A 438 -6.24 -16.75 11.69
C ASP A 438 -7.10 -17.92 11.25
N ARG A 439 -7.08 -18.25 9.97
CA ARG A 439 -7.85 -19.35 9.38
C ARG A 439 -6.99 -20.12 8.37
N ALA A 440 -7.13 -21.44 8.36
CA ALA A 440 -6.49 -22.28 7.36
C ALA A 440 -7.29 -23.56 7.11
N GLY A 441 -7.18 -24.06 5.88
CA GLY A 441 -7.74 -25.34 5.48
C GLY A 441 -6.70 -26.20 4.74
N VAL A 442 -6.86 -27.53 4.83
CA VAL A 442 -6.01 -28.50 4.16
C VAL A 442 -6.61 -28.87 2.79
N VAL A 443 -5.78 -28.93 1.75
CA VAL A 443 -6.22 -29.34 0.40
C VAL A 443 -5.68 -30.69 -0.03
N GLU A 444 -4.51 -31.09 0.42
CA GLU A 444 -3.89 -32.35 0.03
C GLU A 444 -2.88 -32.81 1.09
N GLY A 445 -2.56 -34.10 1.06
CA GLY A 445 -1.54 -34.71 1.90
C GLY A 445 -0.85 -35.87 1.18
N SER A 446 -0.11 -36.70 1.93
CA SER A 446 0.43 -37.98 1.42
C SER A 446 1.47 -37.90 0.30
N GLY A 447 2.33 -36.86 0.28
CA GLY A 447 3.49 -36.76 -0.63
C GLY A 447 3.18 -36.43 -2.08
N THR A 448 1.95 -35.96 -2.36
CA THR A 448 1.56 -35.43 -3.68
C THR A 448 1.28 -33.93 -3.70
N PRO A 449 1.32 -33.18 -2.57
CA PRO A 449 1.14 -31.74 -2.61
C PRO A 449 2.18 -31.08 -3.50
N SER A 450 1.74 -30.10 -4.26
CA SER A 450 2.62 -29.30 -5.11
C SER A 450 2.30 -27.83 -4.95
N LEU A 451 3.25 -27.10 -4.39
CA LEU A 451 3.31 -25.65 -4.42
C LEU A 451 4.53 -25.28 -5.26
N VAL A 452 4.30 -24.61 -6.36
CA VAL A 452 5.31 -24.33 -7.39
C VAL A 452 5.40 -22.82 -7.55
N VAL A 453 6.61 -22.30 -7.56
CA VAL A 453 6.92 -20.88 -7.79
C VAL A 453 7.92 -20.81 -8.95
N ASN A 454 7.60 -20.06 -10.01
CA ASN A 454 8.42 -19.96 -11.21
C ASN A 454 8.91 -21.32 -11.75
N GLY A 455 8.01 -22.31 -11.77
CA GLY A 455 8.32 -23.64 -12.28
C GLY A 455 9.15 -24.54 -11.36
N LYS A 456 9.45 -24.13 -10.13
CA LYS A 456 10.17 -24.93 -9.13
C LYS A 456 9.25 -25.32 -7.98
N HIS A 457 9.26 -26.60 -7.58
CA HIS A 457 8.59 -27.03 -6.36
C HIS A 457 9.21 -26.37 -5.11
N THR A 458 8.39 -25.94 -4.18
CA THR A 458 8.86 -25.44 -2.87
C THR A 458 9.31 -26.62 -1.98
N ALA A 459 8.44 -27.62 -1.79
CA ALA A 459 8.81 -28.90 -1.20
C ALA A 459 8.84 -29.95 -2.31
N ILE A 460 9.83 -30.85 -2.26
CA ILE A 460 10.01 -31.86 -3.30
C ILE A 460 8.86 -32.86 -3.28
N ASN A 461 8.18 -32.98 -4.41
CA ASN A 461 7.11 -33.94 -4.62
C ASN A 461 7.71 -35.35 -4.86
N LYS A 462 7.15 -36.37 -4.22
CA LYS A 462 7.65 -37.74 -4.40
C LYS A 462 7.55 -38.26 -5.85
N ASN A 463 6.67 -37.68 -6.65
CA ASN A 463 6.49 -38.02 -8.08
C ASN A 463 7.31 -37.12 -9.02
N ASP A 464 8.05 -36.15 -8.44
CA ASP A 464 8.98 -35.27 -9.13
C ASP A 464 10.21 -35.01 -8.26
N PRO A 465 11.09 -36.01 -8.11
CA PRO A 465 12.25 -35.90 -7.21
C PRO A 465 13.28 -34.84 -7.64
N ALA A 466 13.26 -34.41 -8.89
CA ALA A 466 14.12 -33.35 -9.42
C ALA A 466 13.65 -31.98 -8.92
N GLY A 467 12.36 -31.84 -8.59
CA GLY A 467 11.77 -30.58 -8.07
C GLY A 467 11.61 -29.49 -9.11
N ASP A 468 11.69 -29.80 -10.40
CA ASP A 468 11.69 -28.86 -11.53
C ASP A 468 10.42 -28.93 -12.40
N CYS A 469 9.37 -29.56 -11.91
CA CYS A 469 8.11 -29.80 -12.62
C CYS A 469 8.23 -30.56 -13.92
N THR A 470 9.26 -31.40 -14.08
CA THR A 470 9.43 -32.25 -15.25
C THR A 470 8.99 -33.69 -15.01
N GLY A 471 8.63 -34.06 -13.78
CA GLY A 471 8.24 -35.40 -13.39
C GLY A 471 7.07 -35.94 -14.21
N THR A 472 7.28 -37.07 -14.88
CA THR A 472 6.27 -37.75 -15.72
C THR A 472 5.21 -38.49 -14.90
N SER A 473 5.44 -38.67 -13.60
CA SER A 473 4.57 -39.38 -12.67
C SER A 473 3.69 -38.46 -11.84
N LEU A 474 3.71 -37.15 -12.12
CA LEU A 474 2.84 -36.17 -11.42
C LEU A 474 1.37 -36.57 -11.63
N LYS A 475 0.59 -36.51 -10.56
CA LYS A 475 -0.84 -36.84 -10.64
C LYS A 475 -1.61 -35.73 -11.36
N LYS A 476 -2.62 -36.14 -12.13
CA LYS A 476 -3.61 -35.20 -12.64
C LYS A 476 -4.48 -34.69 -11.51
N LEU A 477 -4.70 -33.39 -11.53
CA LEU A 477 -5.47 -32.65 -10.55
C LEU A 477 -6.77 -32.20 -11.17
N VAL A 478 -7.80 -32.05 -10.36
CA VAL A 478 -9.05 -31.42 -10.79
C VAL A 478 -8.79 -29.96 -11.17
N GLY A 479 -7.89 -29.27 -10.47
CA GLY A 479 -7.45 -27.93 -10.79
C GLY A 479 -6.31 -27.48 -9.89
N ALA A 480 -5.74 -26.34 -10.21
CA ALA A 480 -4.75 -25.66 -9.38
C ALA A 480 -5.17 -24.20 -9.16
N LEU A 481 -5.05 -23.76 -7.91
CA LEU A 481 -5.03 -22.32 -7.62
C LEU A 481 -3.76 -21.75 -8.23
N ALA A 482 -3.88 -20.65 -8.93
CA ALA A 482 -2.78 -19.97 -9.60
C ALA A 482 -2.75 -18.50 -9.22
N VAL A 483 -1.55 -17.89 -9.13
CA VAL A 483 -1.38 -16.49 -8.72
C VAL A 483 -0.41 -15.80 -9.67
N LYS A 484 -0.79 -14.59 -10.07
CA LYS A 484 0.02 -13.63 -10.82
C LYS A 484 -0.15 -12.24 -10.29
#